data_18164fa0e030353f0392407a58ce920f
#
_entry.id   18164fa0e030353f0392407a58ce920f
#
_cell.length_a   1.000
_cell.length_b   1.000
_cell.length_c   1.000
_cell.angle_alpha   90.00
_cell.angle_beta   90.00
_cell.angle_gamma   90.00
#
_symmetry.space_group_name_H-M   'P 1'
#
loop_
_entity.id
_entity.type
_entity.pdbx_description
1 polymer ?
#
loop_
_entity_poly.entity_id
_entity_poly.type
_entity_poly.pdbx_seq_one_letter_code
_entity_poly.pdbx_strand_id
1 'polypeptide(L)'
;MQIEVKNLCVAYEGTEMVHDVSFSLGEGEVLSIVGESGSGKTTVIRAMIGCLPSVGKVTGGQILFDGKDMTQASDADWRKVSGGTAAMIFQDSGSMLDPIQTIGQQFVEYIQTHEDVGAKEAAERAQDMLARMHLNNPANVMKSYPFELSGGMRQRVGVAMAMFFSPALLLADEPTSALDVTTQAQVVNELMDICRKDGTSIVMVTHNLGVAAYMSDQIMVMRYGKVLEHGTAEQVIEHAQSDYTKELLLAVPQIGGESYAAGA
;
A
#
# COMPACT_ATOMS: atom_id res chain seq x y z
N MET A 1 -1.15 2.35 16.21
CA MET A 1 0.32 2.16 16.06
C MET A 1 0.93 3.43 15.48
N GLN A 2 1.99 3.95 16.10
CA GLN A 2 2.75 5.09 15.57
C GLN A 2 3.90 4.58 14.70
N ILE A 3 4.07 5.19 13.51
CA ILE A 3 5.13 4.84 12.56
C ILE A 3 6.00 6.07 12.37
N GLU A 4 7.31 5.90 12.47
CA GLU A 4 8.29 6.95 12.20
C GLU A 4 9.38 6.41 11.28
N VAL A 5 9.66 7.13 10.20
CA VAL A 5 10.80 6.90 9.33
C VAL A 5 11.73 8.09 9.48
N LYS A 6 13.00 7.84 9.83
CA LYS A 6 13.99 8.88 10.13
C LYS A 6 15.21 8.71 9.26
N ASN A 7 15.48 9.70 8.42
CA ASN A 7 16.68 9.80 7.56
C ASN A 7 16.97 8.52 6.77
N LEU A 8 15.90 7.85 6.27
CA LEU A 8 16.01 6.57 5.58
C LEU A 8 16.81 6.72 4.29
N CYS A 9 17.88 5.93 4.20
CA CYS A 9 18.67 5.76 2.99
C CYS A 9 18.65 4.28 2.57
N VAL A 10 18.44 4.03 1.27
CA VAL A 10 18.43 2.67 0.70
C VAL A 10 19.29 2.63 -0.55
N ALA A 11 20.13 1.61 -0.66
CA ALA A 11 20.96 1.38 -1.85
C ALA A 11 20.71 0.00 -2.45
N TYR A 12 20.86 -0.09 -3.78
CA TYR A 12 20.91 -1.33 -4.55
C TYR A 12 22.30 -1.46 -5.19
N GLU A 13 22.98 -2.57 -4.94
CA GLU A 13 24.34 -2.82 -5.48
C GLU A 13 25.33 -1.66 -5.21
N GLY A 14 25.17 -1.00 -4.08
CA GLY A 14 26.02 0.14 -3.67
C GLY A 14 25.59 1.50 -4.26
N THR A 15 24.60 1.54 -5.15
CA THR A 15 24.03 2.79 -5.66
C THR A 15 22.86 3.21 -4.78
N GLU A 16 22.94 4.40 -4.18
CA GLU A 16 21.88 4.93 -3.35
C GLU A 16 20.68 5.36 -4.20
N MET A 17 19.49 4.84 -3.85
CA MET A 17 18.23 5.07 -4.57
C MET A 17 17.20 5.84 -3.74
N VAL A 18 17.38 5.89 -2.42
CA VAL A 18 16.57 6.67 -1.51
C VAL A 18 17.50 7.43 -0.59
N HIS A 19 17.29 8.74 -0.47
CA HIS A 19 18.17 9.67 0.20
C HIS A 19 17.42 10.43 1.27
N ASP A 20 17.73 10.17 2.54
CA ASP A 20 17.30 10.99 3.70
C ASP A 20 15.78 11.19 3.79
N VAL A 21 15.00 10.12 3.58
CA VAL A 21 13.54 10.19 3.67
C VAL A 21 13.09 10.13 5.12
N SER A 22 12.29 11.13 5.53
CA SER A 22 11.76 11.21 6.90
C SER A 22 10.28 11.59 6.88
N PHE A 23 9.48 10.88 7.67
CA PHE A 23 8.06 11.18 7.93
C PHE A 23 7.57 10.46 9.18
N SER A 24 6.43 10.90 9.68
CA SER A 24 5.69 10.22 10.76
C SER A 24 4.23 10.01 10.35
N LEU A 25 3.65 8.91 10.80
CA LEU A 25 2.27 8.55 10.55
C LEU A 25 1.63 8.09 11.85
N GLY A 26 0.55 8.75 12.23
CA GLY A 26 -0.27 8.40 13.38
C GLY A 26 -1.22 7.25 13.09
N GLU A 27 -1.92 6.79 14.11
CA GLU A 27 -2.92 5.73 14.00
C GLU A 27 -4.12 6.18 13.14
N GLY A 28 -4.48 5.36 12.15
CA GLY A 28 -5.58 5.63 11.25
C GLY A 28 -5.30 6.73 10.21
N GLU A 29 -4.09 7.29 10.16
CA GLU A 29 -3.70 8.28 9.16
C GLU A 29 -3.31 7.63 7.83
N VAL A 30 -3.50 8.39 6.75
CA VAL A 30 -3.16 8.00 5.38
C VAL A 30 -2.09 8.94 4.82
N LEU A 31 -0.93 8.39 4.47
CA LEU A 31 0.13 9.06 3.71
C LEU A 31 0.17 8.53 2.29
N SER A 32 0.05 9.41 1.29
CA SER A 32 0.36 9.06 -0.09
C SER A 32 1.75 9.54 -0.49
N ILE A 33 2.54 8.63 -1.05
CA ILE A 33 3.83 8.93 -1.66
C ILE A 33 3.62 9.00 -3.17
N VAL A 34 3.83 10.17 -3.77
CA VAL A 34 3.59 10.43 -5.19
C VAL A 34 4.88 10.83 -5.93
N GLY A 35 4.91 10.65 -7.24
CA GLY A 35 6.05 10.99 -8.09
C GLY A 35 6.18 10.06 -9.30
N GLU A 36 7.11 10.35 -10.22
CA GLU A 36 7.36 9.54 -11.42
C GLU A 36 7.84 8.13 -11.11
N SER A 37 7.75 7.24 -12.12
CA SER A 37 8.35 5.89 -12.03
C SER A 37 9.85 6.01 -11.80
N GLY A 38 10.39 5.17 -10.91
CA GLY A 38 11.80 5.20 -10.53
C GLY A 38 12.18 6.26 -9.50
N SER A 39 11.25 7.05 -8.95
CA SER A 39 11.57 8.06 -7.93
C SER A 39 11.86 7.50 -6.52
N GLY A 40 11.83 6.18 -6.33
CA GLY A 40 12.17 5.53 -5.05
C GLY A 40 10.99 5.17 -4.15
N LYS A 41 9.75 5.48 -4.52
CA LYS A 41 8.52 5.26 -3.71
C LYS A 41 8.34 3.81 -3.25
N THR A 42 8.33 2.87 -4.20
CA THR A 42 8.23 1.43 -3.92
C THR A 42 9.38 0.94 -3.04
N THR A 43 10.59 1.52 -3.20
CA THR A 43 11.75 1.19 -2.36
C THR A 43 11.51 1.59 -0.91
N VAL A 44 10.92 2.75 -0.65
CA VAL A 44 10.57 3.21 0.71
C VAL A 44 9.62 2.22 1.38
N ILE A 45 8.49 1.89 0.76
CA ILE A 45 7.51 0.98 1.39
C ILE A 45 8.03 -0.45 1.52
N ARG A 46 8.86 -0.94 0.58
CA ARG A 46 9.51 -2.26 0.72
C ARG A 46 10.53 -2.28 1.85
N ALA A 47 11.27 -1.20 2.08
CA ALA A 47 12.14 -1.09 3.23
C ALA A 47 11.35 -1.13 4.54
N MET A 48 10.17 -0.48 4.60
CA MET A 48 9.30 -0.43 5.79
C MET A 48 8.77 -1.81 6.20
N ILE A 49 8.65 -2.77 5.29
CA ILE A 49 8.18 -4.14 5.60
C ILE A 49 9.28 -5.20 5.50
N GLY A 50 10.54 -4.79 5.33
CA GLY A 50 11.67 -5.72 5.24
C GLY A 50 11.68 -6.58 3.95
N CYS A 51 10.98 -6.13 2.88
CA CYS A 51 10.85 -6.85 1.61
C CYS A 51 11.71 -6.25 0.48
N LEU A 52 12.87 -5.69 0.81
CA LEU A 52 13.83 -5.27 -0.22
C LEU A 52 14.35 -6.51 -0.98
N PRO A 53 14.58 -6.42 -2.30
CA PRO A 53 15.30 -7.46 -3.04
C PRO A 53 16.67 -7.76 -2.41
N SER A 54 17.23 -8.94 -2.67
CA SER A 54 18.49 -9.39 -2.07
C SER A 54 19.70 -8.45 -2.31
N VAL A 55 19.64 -7.66 -3.37
CA VAL A 55 20.64 -6.64 -3.72
C VAL A 55 20.39 -5.28 -3.03
N GLY A 56 19.24 -5.11 -2.38
CA GLY A 56 18.83 -3.89 -1.70
C GLY A 56 19.16 -3.93 -0.21
N LYS A 57 19.62 -2.80 0.33
CA LYS A 57 19.96 -2.66 1.76
C LYS A 57 19.56 -1.26 2.26
N VAL A 58 19.04 -1.21 3.49
CA VAL A 58 18.99 0.04 4.26
C VAL A 58 20.42 0.40 4.64
N THR A 59 20.89 1.56 4.18
CA THR A 59 22.27 2.04 4.40
C THR A 59 22.35 3.11 5.47
N GLY A 60 21.22 3.71 5.85
CA GLY A 60 21.13 4.73 6.91
C GLY A 60 19.71 4.96 7.37
N GLY A 61 19.59 5.60 8.51
CA GLY A 61 18.31 5.96 9.11
C GLY A 61 17.65 4.85 9.91
N GLN A 62 16.39 5.06 10.27
CA GLN A 62 15.61 4.15 11.12
C GLN A 62 14.17 4.06 10.64
N ILE A 63 13.56 2.89 10.84
CA ILE A 63 12.13 2.63 10.67
C ILE A 63 11.59 2.16 12.02
N LEU A 64 10.76 2.98 12.65
CA LEU A 64 10.27 2.74 14.00
C LEU A 64 8.78 2.40 13.99
N PHE A 65 8.41 1.26 14.58
CA PHE A 65 7.04 0.85 14.86
C PHE A 65 6.82 0.91 16.38
N ASP A 66 6.00 1.84 16.86
CA ASP A 66 5.81 2.14 18.29
C ASP A 66 7.17 2.30 19.04
N GLY A 67 8.13 2.98 18.40
CA GLY A 67 9.47 3.21 18.94
C GLY A 67 10.46 2.04 18.80
N LYS A 68 10.02 0.84 18.33
CA LYS A 68 10.91 -0.28 18.04
C LYS A 68 11.54 -0.12 16.66
N ASP A 69 12.87 -0.09 16.59
CA ASP A 69 13.61 -0.02 15.32
C ASP A 69 13.55 -1.34 14.56
N MET A 70 12.96 -1.30 13.37
CA MET A 70 12.78 -2.45 12.49
C MET A 70 13.90 -2.59 11.46
N THR A 71 14.81 -1.63 11.33
CA THR A 71 15.93 -1.73 10.36
C THR A 71 16.93 -2.83 10.70
N GLN A 72 16.98 -3.23 11.97
CA GLN A 72 17.81 -4.32 12.49
C GLN A 72 17.00 -5.58 12.84
N ALA A 73 15.72 -5.63 12.43
CA ALA A 73 14.86 -6.76 12.74
C ALA A 73 15.33 -8.04 12.04
N SER A 74 15.32 -9.14 12.77
CA SER A 74 15.58 -10.46 12.22
C SER A 74 14.40 -10.98 11.37
N ASP A 75 14.63 -12.01 10.56
CA ASP A 75 13.55 -12.70 9.84
C ASP A 75 12.44 -13.20 10.78
N ALA A 76 12.81 -13.60 12.00
CA ALA A 76 11.86 -14.03 13.02
C ALA A 76 11.00 -12.87 13.56
N ASP A 77 11.56 -11.65 13.66
CA ASP A 77 10.81 -10.45 14.02
C ASP A 77 9.86 -10.04 12.89
N TRP A 78 10.33 -10.06 11.64
CA TRP A 78 9.51 -9.74 10.48
C TRP A 78 8.34 -10.71 10.32
N ARG A 79 8.53 -12.02 10.54
CA ARG A 79 7.43 -13.00 10.51
C ARG A 79 6.32 -12.72 11.54
N LYS A 80 6.65 -12.09 12.66
CA LYS A 80 5.64 -11.71 13.67
C LYS A 80 4.86 -10.45 13.28
N VAL A 81 5.45 -9.60 12.48
CA VAL A 81 4.88 -8.33 12.05
C VAL A 81 4.08 -8.51 10.75
N SER A 82 4.65 -9.26 9.80
CA SER A 82 4.06 -9.44 8.46
C SER A 82 2.75 -10.21 8.50
N GLY A 83 1.73 -9.67 7.82
CA GLY A 83 0.39 -10.23 7.73
C GLY A 83 -0.54 -9.85 8.87
N GLY A 84 -0.05 -9.79 10.11
CA GLY A 84 -0.85 -9.43 11.29
C GLY A 84 -0.76 -7.94 11.63
N THR A 85 0.43 -7.43 11.93
CA THR A 85 0.63 -6.03 12.33
C THR A 85 0.79 -5.10 11.13
N ALA A 86 1.56 -5.53 10.13
CA ALA A 86 1.77 -4.81 8.87
C ALA A 86 1.51 -5.73 7.68
N ALA A 87 0.82 -5.24 6.68
CA ALA A 87 0.53 -5.96 5.44
C ALA A 87 0.89 -5.11 4.22
N MET A 88 1.09 -5.76 3.07
CA MET A 88 1.41 -5.08 1.83
C MET A 88 0.52 -5.54 0.68
N ILE A 89 -0.03 -4.58 -0.06
CA ILE A 89 -0.66 -4.79 -1.36
C ILE A 89 0.37 -4.43 -2.43
N PHE A 90 0.73 -5.38 -3.27
CA PHE A 90 1.67 -5.19 -4.38
C PHE A 90 0.97 -4.62 -5.61
N GLN A 91 1.71 -3.94 -6.47
CA GLN A 91 1.23 -3.31 -7.71
C GLN A 91 0.45 -4.29 -8.63
N ASP A 92 0.89 -5.53 -8.70
CA ASP A 92 0.18 -6.63 -9.37
C ASP A 92 -0.09 -7.74 -8.37
N SER A 93 -1.08 -7.55 -7.49
CA SER A 93 -1.47 -8.56 -6.50
C SER A 93 -1.92 -9.86 -7.16
N GLY A 94 -2.38 -9.80 -8.42
CA GLY A 94 -2.75 -10.99 -9.19
C GLY A 94 -1.57 -11.89 -9.52
N SER A 95 -0.38 -11.33 -9.72
CA SER A 95 0.85 -12.11 -10.00
C SER A 95 1.45 -12.75 -8.74
N MET A 96 1.01 -12.32 -7.54
CA MET A 96 1.45 -12.89 -6.27
C MET A 96 0.69 -14.17 -5.91
N LEU A 97 -0.44 -14.43 -6.57
CA LEU A 97 -1.22 -15.65 -6.38
C LEU A 97 -0.58 -16.82 -7.11
N ASP A 98 -0.47 -17.96 -6.43
CA ASP A 98 0.03 -19.20 -7.04
C ASP A 98 -0.94 -19.68 -8.13
N PRO A 99 -0.54 -19.74 -9.42
CA PRO A 99 -1.44 -20.08 -10.50
C PRO A 99 -1.91 -21.55 -10.48
N ILE A 100 -1.22 -22.43 -9.75
CA ILE A 100 -1.57 -23.87 -9.69
C ILE A 100 -2.40 -24.25 -8.46
N GLN A 101 -2.71 -23.27 -7.59
CA GLN A 101 -3.58 -23.45 -6.43
C GLN A 101 -4.86 -22.63 -6.57
N THR A 102 -5.97 -23.13 -6.01
CA THR A 102 -7.21 -22.33 -5.96
C THR A 102 -7.07 -21.19 -4.95
N ILE A 103 -7.87 -20.15 -5.12
CA ILE A 103 -7.92 -19.02 -4.18
C ILE A 103 -8.19 -19.52 -2.75
N GLY A 104 -9.11 -20.48 -2.60
CA GLY A 104 -9.44 -21.03 -1.29
C GLY A 104 -8.29 -21.77 -0.63
N GLN A 105 -7.50 -22.54 -1.38
CA GLN A 105 -6.32 -23.21 -0.85
C GLN A 105 -5.32 -22.20 -0.31
N GLN A 106 -4.98 -21.19 -1.10
CA GLN A 106 -4.03 -20.15 -0.73
C GLN A 106 -4.52 -19.33 0.47
N PHE A 107 -5.80 -18.96 0.49
CA PHE A 107 -6.34 -18.16 1.58
C PHE A 107 -6.40 -18.95 2.89
N VAL A 108 -6.79 -20.23 2.85
CA VAL A 108 -6.79 -21.10 4.03
C VAL A 108 -5.36 -21.29 4.55
N GLU A 109 -4.39 -21.56 3.70
CA GLU A 109 -2.98 -21.69 4.06
C GLU A 109 -2.46 -20.40 4.71
N TYR A 110 -2.78 -19.24 4.12
CA TYR A 110 -2.42 -17.94 4.67
C TYR A 110 -2.97 -17.75 6.09
N ILE A 111 -4.26 -18.06 6.33
CA ILE A 111 -4.88 -17.95 7.66
C ILE A 111 -4.20 -18.91 8.66
N GLN A 112 -4.00 -20.16 8.27
CA GLN A 112 -3.39 -21.18 9.12
C GLN A 112 -1.90 -20.93 9.41
N THR A 113 -1.22 -20.12 8.60
CA THR A 113 0.15 -19.68 8.88
C THR A 113 0.22 -18.72 10.07
N HIS A 114 -0.87 -17.99 10.35
CA HIS A 114 -0.92 -16.98 11.41
C HIS A 114 -1.74 -17.40 12.62
N GLU A 115 -2.70 -18.32 12.45
CA GLU A 115 -3.60 -18.79 13.51
C GLU A 115 -3.74 -20.32 13.49
N ASP A 116 -3.84 -20.92 14.67
CA ASP A 116 -4.11 -22.36 14.81
C ASP A 116 -5.63 -22.61 14.71
N VAL A 117 -6.13 -22.64 13.48
CA VAL A 117 -7.56 -22.84 13.17
C VAL A 117 -7.74 -23.99 12.17
N GLY A 118 -8.91 -24.65 12.25
CA GLY A 118 -9.28 -25.72 11.31
C GLY A 118 -9.53 -25.19 9.89
N ALA A 119 -9.21 -26.00 8.86
CA ALA A 119 -9.37 -25.60 7.46
C ALA A 119 -10.82 -25.18 7.10
N LYS A 120 -11.83 -25.78 7.73
CA LYS A 120 -13.23 -25.41 7.51
C LYS A 120 -13.53 -24.00 8.03
N GLU A 121 -13.10 -23.68 9.24
CA GLU A 121 -13.27 -22.36 9.85
C GLU A 121 -12.51 -21.31 9.06
N ALA A 122 -11.25 -21.59 8.69
CA ALA A 122 -10.46 -20.70 7.83
C ALA A 122 -11.16 -20.42 6.50
N ALA A 123 -11.75 -21.44 5.87
CA ALA A 123 -12.46 -21.27 4.60
C ALA A 123 -13.75 -20.44 4.74
N GLU A 124 -14.51 -20.60 5.83
CA GLU A 124 -15.70 -19.80 6.12
C GLU A 124 -15.32 -18.33 6.32
N ARG A 125 -14.30 -18.04 7.13
CA ARG A 125 -13.77 -16.68 7.36
C ARG A 125 -13.22 -16.05 6.10
N ALA A 126 -12.51 -16.81 5.25
CA ALA A 126 -12.02 -16.35 3.95
C ALA A 126 -13.18 -15.95 3.03
N GLN A 127 -14.26 -16.73 2.95
CA GLN A 127 -15.45 -16.40 2.17
C GLN A 127 -16.12 -15.11 2.66
N ASP A 128 -16.22 -14.93 3.96
CA ASP A 128 -16.79 -13.71 4.55
C ASP A 128 -15.95 -12.48 4.17
N MET A 129 -14.62 -12.62 4.19
CA MET A 129 -13.73 -11.53 3.78
C MET A 129 -13.83 -11.20 2.29
N LEU A 130 -13.94 -12.22 1.42
CA LEU A 130 -14.18 -12.01 -0.01
C LEU A 130 -15.54 -11.32 -0.28
N ALA A 131 -16.57 -11.65 0.52
CA ALA A 131 -17.87 -10.98 0.47
C ALA A 131 -17.76 -9.50 0.88
N ARG A 132 -17.00 -9.18 1.93
CA ARG A 132 -16.71 -7.80 2.36
C ARG A 132 -16.01 -6.98 1.26
N MET A 133 -15.21 -7.61 0.42
CA MET A 133 -14.57 -7.01 -0.76
C MET A 133 -15.48 -7.00 -2.00
N HIS A 134 -16.79 -7.16 -1.82
CA HIS A 134 -17.78 -7.14 -2.89
C HIS A 134 -17.48 -8.10 -4.06
N LEU A 135 -16.82 -9.22 -3.78
CA LEU A 135 -16.65 -10.29 -4.76
C LEU A 135 -17.95 -11.09 -4.87
N ASN A 136 -18.54 -11.08 -6.07
CA ASN A 136 -19.76 -11.84 -6.31
C ASN A 136 -19.51 -13.35 -6.19
N ASN A 137 -20.39 -14.06 -5.49
CA ASN A 137 -20.32 -15.49 -5.26
C ASN A 137 -18.96 -15.95 -4.68
N PRO A 138 -18.63 -15.57 -3.43
CA PRO A 138 -17.35 -15.89 -2.80
C PRO A 138 -17.03 -17.38 -2.77
N ALA A 139 -18.06 -18.22 -2.60
CA ALA A 139 -17.92 -19.68 -2.61
C ALA A 139 -17.38 -20.22 -3.95
N ASN A 140 -17.73 -19.56 -5.07
CA ASN A 140 -17.17 -19.92 -6.39
C ASN A 140 -15.76 -19.36 -6.53
N VAL A 141 -15.50 -18.13 -6.08
CA VAL A 141 -14.15 -17.53 -6.07
C VAL A 141 -13.17 -18.42 -5.31
N MET A 142 -13.56 -18.96 -4.15
CA MET A 142 -12.73 -19.89 -3.37
C MET A 142 -12.32 -21.15 -4.16
N LYS A 143 -13.14 -21.58 -5.12
CA LYS A 143 -12.87 -22.77 -5.95
C LYS A 143 -12.12 -22.45 -7.23
N SER A 144 -12.06 -21.18 -7.61
CA SER A 144 -11.42 -20.73 -8.85
C SER A 144 -9.91 -20.67 -8.70
N TYR A 145 -9.21 -20.88 -9.79
CA TYR A 145 -7.79 -20.57 -9.95
C TYR A 145 -7.60 -19.08 -10.28
N PRO A 146 -6.44 -18.48 -10.00
CA PRO A 146 -6.19 -17.08 -10.30
C PRO A 146 -6.45 -16.69 -11.75
N PHE A 147 -6.11 -17.54 -12.72
CA PHE A 147 -6.29 -17.28 -14.15
C PHE A 147 -7.76 -17.30 -14.61
N GLU A 148 -8.68 -17.86 -13.82
CA GLU A 148 -10.12 -17.86 -14.09
C GLU A 148 -10.80 -16.56 -13.64
N LEU A 149 -10.09 -15.71 -12.87
CA LEU A 149 -10.59 -14.44 -12.35
C LEU A 149 -10.18 -13.27 -13.26
N SER A 150 -11.04 -12.25 -13.35
CA SER A 150 -10.65 -10.97 -13.97
C SER A 150 -9.54 -10.28 -13.20
N GLY A 151 -8.83 -9.32 -13.82
CA GLY A 151 -7.79 -8.54 -13.16
C GLY A 151 -8.29 -7.86 -11.89
N GLY A 152 -9.46 -7.21 -11.94
CA GLY A 152 -10.07 -6.57 -10.77
C GLY A 152 -10.48 -7.56 -9.68
N MET A 153 -10.93 -8.77 -10.03
CA MET A 153 -11.22 -9.81 -9.03
C MET A 153 -9.94 -10.29 -8.34
N ARG A 154 -8.87 -10.54 -9.09
CA ARG A 154 -7.56 -10.92 -8.51
C ARG A 154 -7.04 -9.84 -7.56
N GLN A 155 -7.16 -8.57 -7.97
CA GLN A 155 -6.75 -7.44 -7.13
C GLN A 155 -7.54 -7.42 -5.81
N ARG A 156 -8.87 -7.55 -5.87
CA ARG A 156 -9.72 -7.60 -4.66
C ARG A 156 -9.42 -8.82 -3.78
N VAL A 157 -9.06 -9.98 -4.35
CA VAL A 157 -8.57 -11.13 -3.58
C VAL A 157 -7.29 -10.78 -2.84
N GLY A 158 -6.32 -10.14 -3.50
CA GLY A 158 -5.07 -9.67 -2.86
C GLY A 158 -5.33 -8.68 -1.73
N VAL A 159 -6.24 -7.72 -1.95
CA VAL A 159 -6.68 -6.77 -0.89
C VAL A 159 -7.34 -7.51 0.26
N ALA A 160 -8.24 -8.47 -0.03
CA ALA A 160 -8.90 -9.30 1.00
C ALA A 160 -7.89 -10.04 1.86
N MET A 161 -6.87 -10.65 1.25
CA MET A 161 -5.81 -11.35 1.99
C MET A 161 -4.99 -10.37 2.85
N ALA A 162 -4.57 -9.23 2.30
CA ALA A 162 -3.78 -8.23 3.02
C ALA A 162 -4.54 -7.66 4.24
N MET A 163 -5.85 -7.47 4.12
CA MET A 163 -6.70 -6.87 5.16
C MET A 163 -7.32 -7.89 6.12
N PHE A 164 -7.09 -9.20 5.92
CA PHE A 164 -7.78 -10.25 6.67
C PHE A 164 -7.59 -10.16 8.19
N PHE A 165 -6.39 -9.85 8.62
CA PHE A 165 -6.06 -9.71 10.05
C PHE A 165 -6.19 -8.28 10.58
N SER A 166 -6.85 -7.37 9.86
CA SER A 166 -6.99 -5.96 10.21
C SER A 166 -5.66 -5.33 10.66
N PRO A 167 -4.65 -5.28 9.77
CA PRO A 167 -3.31 -4.84 10.14
C PRO A 167 -3.32 -3.40 10.65
N ALA A 168 -2.44 -3.07 11.59
CA ALA A 168 -2.28 -1.70 12.08
C ALA A 168 -1.64 -0.78 11.02
N LEU A 169 -0.83 -1.36 10.10
CA LEU A 169 -0.22 -0.66 8.95
C LEU A 169 -0.50 -1.41 7.65
N LEU A 170 -1.05 -0.72 6.68
CA LEU A 170 -1.17 -1.19 5.30
C LEU A 170 -0.21 -0.40 4.40
N LEU A 171 0.66 -1.10 3.70
CA LEU A 171 1.53 -0.56 2.66
C LEU A 171 0.92 -0.93 1.29
N ALA A 172 0.58 0.04 0.47
CA ALA A 172 -0.08 -0.20 -0.80
C ALA A 172 0.75 0.36 -1.97
N ASP A 173 1.31 -0.53 -2.81
CA ASP A 173 2.10 -0.16 -3.98
C ASP A 173 1.19 -0.12 -5.21
N GLU A 174 0.77 1.07 -5.61
CA GLU A 174 -0.13 1.30 -6.75
C GLU A 174 -1.35 0.36 -6.78
N PRO A 175 -2.14 0.27 -5.70
CA PRO A 175 -3.14 -0.78 -5.51
C PRO A 175 -4.24 -0.81 -6.57
N THR A 176 -4.32 0.22 -7.43
CA THR A 176 -5.40 0.39 -8.42
C THR A 176 -4.91 0.65 -9.84
N SER A 177 -3.60 0.59 -10.10
CA SER A 177 -3.02 0.95 -11.41
C SER A 177 -3.46 0.06 -12.59
N ALA A 178 -3.85 -1.19 -12.30
CA ALA A 178 -4.31 -2.15 -13.31
C ALA A 178 -5.83 -2.17 -13.51
N LEU A 179 -6.56 -1.21 -12.89
CA LEU A 179 -8.02 -1.18 -12.88
C LEU A 179 -8.57 -0.03 -13.75
N ASP A 180 -9.75 -0.24 -14.33
CA ASP A 180 -10.51 0.85 -14.93
C ASP A 180 -10.98 1.85 -13.86
N VAL A 181 -11.29 3.09 -14.28
CA VAL A 181 -11.60 4.21 -13.38
C VAL A 181 -12.72 3.89 -12.39
N THR A 182 -13.76 3.17 -12.83
CA THR A 182 -14.91 2.83 -11.98
C THR A 182 -14.51 1.81 -10.91
N THR A 183 -13.80 0.76 -11.29
CA THR A 183 -13.29 -0.26 -10.38
C THR A 183 -12.24 0.33 -9.43
N GLN A 184 -11.39 1.24 -9.91
CA GLN A 184 -10.42 1.97 -9.10
C GLN A 184 -11.13 2.73 -7.95
N ALA A 185 -12.15 3.53 -8.27
CA ALA A 185 -12.90 4.28 -7.25
C ALA A 185 -13.56 3.35 -6.21
N GLN A 186 -14.07 2.20 -6.64
CA GLN A 186 -14.66 1.22 -5.72
C GLN A 186 -13.62 0.65 -4.75
N VAL A 187 -12.46 0.18 -5.25
CA VAL A 187 -11.39 -0.39 -4.42
C VAL A 187 -10.84 0.66 -3.45
N VAL A 188 -10.68 1.91 -3.90
CA VAL A 188 -10.26 3.03 -3.04
C VAL A 188 -11.25 3.24 -1.89
N ASN A 189 -12.55 3.31 -2.18
CA ASN A 189 -13.58 3.48 -1.15
C ASN A 189 -13.62 2.29 -0.18
N GLU A 190 -13.53 1.05 -0.70
CA GLU A 190 -13.48 -0.17 0.12
C GLU A 190 -12.29 -0.15 1.09
N LEU A 191 -11.10 0.22 0.60
CA LEU A 191 -9.90 0.37 1.45
C LEU A 191 -10.12 1.44 2.52
N MET A 192 -10.62 2.61 2.16
CA MET A 192 -10.88 3.70 3.10
C MET A 192 -11.88 3.30 4.18
N ASP A 193 -12.98 2.63 3.80
CA ASP A 193 -14.01 2.19 4.74
C ASP A 193 -13.48 1.17 5.76
N ILE A 194 -12.67 0.22 5.29
CA ILE A 194 -12.05 -0.78 6.17
C ILE A 194 -11.04 -0.12 7.09
N CYS A 195 -10.15 0.71 6.53
CA CYS A 195 -9.10 1.37 7.31
C CYS A 195 -9.67 2.31 8.39
N ARG A 196 -10.72 3.06 8.07
CA ARG A 196 -11.40 3.92 9.04
C ARG A 196 -12.10 3.12 10.15
N LYS A 197 -12.69 1.97 9.83
CA LYS A 197 -13.34 1.10 10.83
C LYS A 197 -12.34 0.43 11.76
N ASP A 198 -11.25 -0.05 11.21
CA ASP A 198 -10.29 -0.87 11.92
C ASP A 198 -9.13 -0.04 12.50
N GLY A 199 -9.07 1.28 12.22
CA GLY A 199 -7.99 2.17 12.66
C GLY A 199 -6.65 1.88 11.97
N THR A 200 -6.68 1.25 10.79
CA THR A 200 -5.48 0.91 10.00
C THR A 200 -4.87 2.18 9.41
N SER A 201 -3.59 2.41 9.66
CA SER A 201 -2.81 3.46 8.99
C SER A 201 -2.38 2.98 7.61
N ILE A 202 -2.33 3.89 6.62
CA ILE A 202 -1.97 3.54 5.24
C ILE A 202 -0.75 4.35 4.78
N VAL A 203 0.25 3.69 4.18
CA VAL A 203 1.22 4.33 3.30
C VAL A 203 0.98 3.82 1.89
N MET A 204 0.48 4.70 1.02
CA MET A 204 0.14 4.36 -0.36
C MET A 204 1.11 4.99 -1.34
N VAL A 205 1.62 4.21 -2.27
CA VAL A 205 2.34 4.69 -3.44
C VAL A 205 1.36 4.82 -4.59
N THR A 206 1.32 5.96 -5.24
CA THR A 206 0.51 6.18 -6.43
C THR A 206 1.15 7.23 -7.35
N HIS A 207 0.90 7.16 -8.64
CA HIS A 207 1.18 8.22 -9.59
C HIS A 207 -0.06 9.10 -9.87
N ASN A 208 -1.22 8.75 -9.30
CA ASN A 208 -2.47 9.47 -9.48
C ASN A 208 -2.70 10.45 -8.31
N LEU A 209 -2.38 11.72 -8.54
CA LEU A 209 -2.59 12.79 -7.55
C LEU A 209 -4.06 12.98 -7.16
N GLY A 210 -5.01 12.68 -8.04
CA GLY A 210 -6.43 12.75 -7.70
C GLY A 210 -6.83 11.71 -6.65
N VAL A 211 -6.28 10.49 -6.74
CA VAL A 211 -6.46 9.45 -5.71
C VAL A 211 -5.77 9.87 -4.42
N ALA A 212 -4.53 10.39 -4.50
CA ALA A 212 -3.80 10.88 -3.33
C ALA A 212 -4.57 12.01 -2.62
N ALA A 213 -5.08 12.99 -3.36
CA ALA A 213 -5.87 14.10 -2.82
C ALA A 213 -7.16 13.65 -2.11
N TYR A 214 -7.79 12.60 -2.64
CA TYR A 214 -9.05 12.08 -2.09
C TYR A 214 -8.86 11.26 -0.81
N MET A 215 -7.78 10.45 -0.75
CA MET A 215 -7.59 9.47 0.33
C MET A 215 -6.77 10.00 1.50
N SER A 216 -5.86 10.96 1.27
CA SER A 216 -4.73 11.15 2.18
C SER A 216 -4.92 12.31 3.14
N ASP A 217 -4.44 12.12 4.38
CA ASP A 217 -4.22 13.20 5.34
C ASP A 217 -2.93 13.95 5.00
N GLN A 218 -1.92 13.21 4.53
CA GLN A 218 -0.61 13.72 4.17
C GLN A 218 -0.19 13.26 2.77
N ILE A 219 0.50 14.12 2.02
CA ILE A 219 1.08 13.79 0.72
C ILE A 219 2.59 14.09 0.76
N MET A 220 3.38 13.14 0.28
CA MET A 220 4.83 13.29 0.08
C MET A 220 5.15 13.14 -1.39
N VAL A 221 5.80 14.15 -1.97
CA VAL A 221 6.22 14.16 -3.37
C VAL A 221 7.69 13.77 -3.47
N MET A 222 7.98 12.70 -4.22
CA MET A 222 9.34 12.20 -4.38
C MET A 222 9.82 12.32 -5.83
N ARG A 223 11.10 12.69 -5.99
CA ARG A 223 11.83 12.67 -7.27
C ARG A 223 13.29 12.28 -7.05
N TYR A 224 13.83 11.38 -7.87
CA TYR A 224 15.23 10.94 -7.79
C TYR A 224 15.66 10.52 -6.37
N GLY A 225 14.81 9.75 -5.68
CA GLY A 225 15.09 9.25 -4.35
C GLY A 225 14.96 10.26 -3.21
N LYS A 226 14.58 11.50 -3.50
CA LYS A 226 14.47 12.59 -2.50
C LYS A 226 13.03 13.05 -2.32
N VAL A 227 12.71 13.50 -1.13
CA VAL A 227 11.47 14.22 -0.84
C VAL A 227 11.64 15.67 -1.31
N LEU A 228 10.81 16.10 -2.25
CA LEU A 228 10.80 17.49 -2.74
C LEU A 228 9.75 18.34 -2.02
N GLU A 229 8.65 17.71 -1.60
CA GLU A 229 7.58 18.37 -0.86
C GLU A 229 6.87 17.36 0.04
N HIS A 230 6.47 17.78 1.23
CA HIS A 230 5.70 16.98 2.18
C HIS A 230 4.83 17.90 3.04
N GLY A 231 3.57 17.58 3.19
CA GLY A 231 2.62 18.36 3.97
C GLY A 231 1.25 17.69 4.02
N THR A 232 0.26 18.40 4.55
CA THR A 232 -1.14 17.95 4.46
C THR A 232 -1.58 17.89 3.01
N ALA A 233 -2.58 17.05 2.71
CA ALA A 233 -3.10 16.94 1.34
C ALA A 233 -3.52 18.33 0.79
N GLU A 234 -4.19 19.15 1.60
CA GLU A 234 -4.56 20.52 1.26
C GLU A 234 -3.35 21.39 0.89
N GLN A 235 -2.29 21.36 1.72
CA GLN A 235 -1.08 22.15 1.48
C GLN A 235 -0.40 21.76 0.17
N VAL A 236 -0.27 20.47 -0.11
CA VAL A 236 0.43 19.98 -1.32
C VAL A 236 -0.41 20.19 -2.59
N ILE A 237 -1.74 20.06 -2.49
CA ILE A 237 -2.63 20.19 -3.64
C ILE A 237 -2.95 21.65 -3.96
N GLU A 238 -3.26 22.48 -2.95
CA GLU A 238 -3.72 23.85 -3.15
C GLU A 238 -2.59 24.89 -3.09
N HIS A 239 -1.51 24.55 -2.34
CA HIS A 239 -0.43 25.49 -2.02
C HIS A 239 0.96 24.93 -2.32
N ALA A 240 1.08 24.13 -3.41
CA ALA A 240 2.33 23.51 -3.83
C ALA A 240 3.47 24.53 -3.91
N GLN A 241 4.59 24.24 -3.26
CA GLN A 241 5.79 25.08 -3.26
C GLN A 241 6.79 24.62 -4.32
N SER A 242 6.95 23.31 -4.49
CA SER A 242 7.87 22.73 -5.46
C SER A 242 7.36 22.90 -6.90
N ASP A 243 8.21 23.37 -7.80
CA ASP A 243 7.87 23.47 -9.23
C ASP A 243 7.50 22.09 -9.82
N TYR A 244 8.16 21.03 -9.37
CA TYR A 244 7.84 19.66 -9.78
C TYR A 244 6.43 19.24 -9.33
N THR A 245 6.03 19.59 -8.11
CA THR A 245 4.65 19.32 -7.63
C THR A 245 3.63 20.05 -8.48
N LYS A 246 3.89 21.32 -8.83
CA LYS A 246 3.04 22.10 -9.73
C LYS A 246 2.92 21.45 -11.12
N GLU A 247 4.03 20.97 -11.69
CA GLU A 247 4.02 20.23 -12.95
C GLU A 247 3.16 18.97 -12.87
N LEU A 248 3.28 18.19 -11.78
CA LEU A 248 2.45 17.00 -11.57
C LEU A 248 0.95 17.34 -11.44
N LEU A 249 0.61 18.42 -10.75
CA LEU A 249 -0.78 18.88 -10.59
C LEU A 249 -1.38 19.33 -11.93
N LEU A 250 -0.61 19.99 -12.78
CA LEU A 250 -1.04 20.40 -14.12
C LEU A 250 -1.29 19.21 -15.06
N ALA A 251 -0.62 18.08 -14.82
CA ALA A 251 -0.77 16.87 -15.62
C ALA A 251 -2.03 16.03 -15.24
N VAL A 252 -2.70 16.35 -14.13
CA VAL A 252 -3.94 15.65 -13.71
C VAL A 252 -5.09 16.05 -14.65
N PRO A 253 -5.77 15.09 -15.32
CA PRO A 253 -6.93 15.39 -16.14
C PRO A 253 -8.05 15.96 -15.28
N GLN A 254 -8.56 17.15 -15.67
CA GLN A 254 -9.64 17.81 -14.94
C GLN A 254 -11.01 17.30 -15.42
N ILE A 255 -11.79 16.77 -14.51
CA ILE A 255 -13.21 16.49 -14.76
C ILE A 255 -13.98 17.76 -14.36
N GLY A 256 -14.37 18.59 -15.35
CA GLY A 256 -15.27 19.73 -15.11
C GLY A 256 -14.72 21.13 -15.34
N GLY A 257 -13.53 21.31 -15.87
CA GLY A 257 -13.10 22.60 -16.47
C GLY A 257 -12.70 23.73 -15.53
N GLU A 258 -12.55 23.54 -14.24
CA GLU A 258 -11.91 24.51 -13.34
C GLU A 258 -10.51 23.99 -12.92
N SER A 259 -9.48 24.79 -13.22
CA SER A 259 -8.10 24.50 -12.91
C SER A 259 -7.84 24.70 -11.40
N TYR A 260 -7.24 23.73 -10.73
CA TYR A 260 -6.68 23.94 -9.37
C TYR A 260 -5.59 25.04 -9.34
N ALA A 261 -5.15 25.52 -10.51
CA ALA A 261 -4.15 26.57 -10.67
C ALA A 261 -4.74 27.99 -10.82
N ALA A 262 -6.04 28.22 -10.67
CA ALA A 262 -6.68 29.52 -10.87
C ALA A 262 -6.74 30.40 -9.60
N GLY A 263 -5.92 30.11 -8.60
CA GLY A 263 -5.84 30.84 -7.32
C GLY A 263 -4.44 31.38 -6.99
N ALA A 264 -3.67 31.85 -8.01
CA ALA A 264 -2.39 32.54 -7.76
C ALA A 264 -2.39 33.93 -8.39
#